data_ac2290550eb88de041e192aaedc9eeba
#
_entry.id   ac2290550eb88de041e192aaedc9eeba
#
_cell.length_a   1.000
_cell.length_b   1.000
_cell.length_c   1.000
_cell.angle_alpha   90.00
_cell.angle_beta   90.00
_cell.angle_gamma   90.00
#
_symmetry.space_group_name_H-M   'P 1'
#
loop_
_entity.id
_entity.type
_entity.pdbx_description
1 polymer ?
#
loop_
_entity_poly.entity_id
_entity_poly.type
_entity_poly.pdbx_seq_one_letter_code
_entity_poly.pdbx_strand_id
1 'polypeptide(L)'
;MKLGMEVVNFNAAGIDVGSRSHYVAVGQELEDVKEFGVYAEDLTALCHWLLECDVTTVAMESTGDYWQNLYTELIGFGFEVVLANGKFTKNAKGRKTDVKDCRWIQKLHTLGLLTGSFLPDLATEQLRTYCRQRGNWIELASSATHKMQKFLKLLNFRLDVVVKDVCGLTGMKIIEDICKGNLDPYKLAEHRHYNCRKPKEEIARALHGNNREDYLFGLQQELENYRFCQSKIKACDKEIKRTIKHYINANPETKKLKTTEKPHKRINKNAPDIKDMNQLAYRYFDGVDLFAIEGLSHASILSIMSEIGPEGFKKFRTSKQFTSWLRLAPNNKISGGKILSNRVPKGSNRLKIALRQAANAIGNLKDTHLSDFFKRIAFRRGRHSAVSATARKLAVIIWNMVTKKVPYDPPRQYLFLDQKRKMGLAKRIKKQIDKFDLKPEDLGFDKTLNINIQN
;
A
#
# COMPACT_ATOMS: atom_id res chain seq x y z
N MET A 1 34.19 -16.70 33.25
CA MET A 1 34.22 -15.89 32.01
C MET A 1 32.91 -15.13 31.95
N LYS A 2 32.85 -13.84 32.39
CA LYS A 2 31.65 -13.01 32.20
C LYS A 2 31.60 -12.64 30.71
N LEU A 3 30.73 -13.26 29.94
CA LEU A 3 30.33 -12.77 28.63
C LEU A 3 29.56 -11.46 28.82
N GLY A 4 30.28 -10.37 29.04
CA GLY A 4 29.69 -9.04 29.00
C GLY A 4 29.36 -8.71 27.55
N MET A 5 28.09 -8.33 27.27
CA MET A 5 27.77 -7.74 25.96
C MET A 5 28.56 -6.42 25.84
N GLU A 6 29.15 -6.19 24.67
CA GLU A 6 29.87 -4.96 24.36
C GLU A 6 28.92 -3.79 24.28
N VAL A 7 29.26 -2.67 24.89
CA VAL A 7 28.52 -1.42 24.81
C VAL A 7 28.73 -0.81 23.42
N VAL A 8 27.69 -0.56 22.69
CA VAL A 8 27.69 0.03 21.34
C VAL A 8 27.43 1.53 21.39
N ASN A 9 26.47 1.96 22.21
CA ASN A 9 26.08 3.35 22.39
C ASN A 9 26.37 3.76 23.84
N PHE A 10 27.44 4.49 24.08
CA PHE A 10 27.89 4.85 25.45
C PHE A 10 26.95 5.88 26.11
N ASN A 11 26.58 6.94 25.38
CA ASN A 11 25.79 8.07 25.88
C ASN A 11 24.34 7.94 25.41
N ALA A 12 23.70 6.86 25.82
CA ALA A 12 22.39 6.45 25.33
C ALA A 12 21.29 6.66 26.36
N ALA A 13 20.18 7.27 25.94
CA ALA A 13 18.94 7.32 26.73
C ALA A 13 17.86 6.41 26.16
N GLY A 14 16.93 6.01 27.03
CA GLY A 14 15.73 5.25 26.67
C GLY A 14 14.48 5.95 27.18
N ILE A 15 13.46 6.10 26.30
CA ILE A 15 12.23 6.79 26.65
C ILE A 15 11.04 5.84 26.47
N ASP A 16 10.26 5.67 27.53
CA ASP A 16 8.90 5.13 27.47
C ASP A 16 7.91 6.27 27.25
N VAL A 17 7.26 6.25 26.08
CA VAL A 17 6.41 7.34 25.62
C VAL A 17 4.96 7.09 26.06
N GLY A 18 4.50 7.86 27.03
CA GLY A 18 3.13 7.82 27.52
C GLY A 18 2.23 8.93 26.95
N SER A 19 0.95 8.84 27.23
CA SER A 19 -0.05 9.82 26.81
C SER A 19 -0.13 11.05 27.73
N ARG A 20 0.37 10.97 28.96
CA ARG A 20 0.32 12.03 29.98
C ARG A 20 1.69 12.44 30.47
N SER A 21 2.65 11.54 30.40
CA SER A 21 4.04 11.80 30.77
C SER A 21 4.95 10.85 30.01
N HIS A 22 6.23 11.21 29.95
CA HIS A 22 7.32 10.42 29.38
C HIS A 22 8.30 10.05 30.46
N TYR A 23 8.64 8.77 30.59
CA TYR A 23 9.68 8.29 31.49
C TYR A 23 10.98 8.11 30.73
N VAL A 24 12.03 8.77 31.20
CA VAL A 24 13.32 8.86 30.54
C VAL A 24 14.41 8.27 31.43
N ALA A 25 15.17 7.32 30.91
CA ALA A 25 16.31 6.74 31.59
C ALA A 25 17.62 7.05 30.85
N VAL A 26 18.61 7.59 31.57
CA VAL A 26 19.98 7.81 31.07
C VAL A 26 20.95 6.73 31.58
N GLY A 27 20.55 5.92 32.54
CA GLY A 27 21.28 4.81 33.12
C GLY A 27 20.37 3.70 33.63
N GLN A 28 20.91 2.87 34.53
CA GLN A 28 20.20 1.69 35.04
C GLN A 28 19.79 1.80 36.51
N GLU A 29 20.19 2.86 37.22
CA GLU A 29 19.80 3.11 38.61
C GLU A 29 18.48 3.90 38.66
N LEU A 30 17.88 4.03 39.83
CA LEU A 30 16.62 4.76 39.98
C LEU A 30 16.81 6.27 39.84
N GLU A 31 17.95 6.77 40.27
CA GLU A 31 18.35 8.17 40.16
C GLU A 31 18.58 8.60 38.70
N ASP A 32 18.83 7.65 37.81
CA ASP A 32 19.01 7.86 36.36
C ASP A 32 17.68 8.00 35.61
N VAL A 33 16.53 7.95 36.32
CA VAL A 33 15.22 8.02 35.69
C VAL A 33 14.49 9.28 36.13
N LYS A 34 13.95 10.02 35.14
CA LYS A 34 13.14 11.20 35.37
C LYS A 34 11.85 11.16 34.57
N GLU A 35 10.78 11.66 35.17
CA GLU A 35 9.47 11.85 34.52
C GLU A 35 9.34 13.27 34.00
N PHE A 36 8.81 13.43 32.79
CA PHE A 36 8.51 14.71 32.15
C PHE A 36 7.08 14.72 31.66
N GLY A 37 6.44 15.90 31.66
CA GLY A 37 5.11 16.10 31.08
C GLY A 37 5.14 16.01 29.53
N VAL A 38 4.02 16.40 28.93
CA VAL A 38 3.80 16.29 27.47
C VAL A 38 3.63 17.66 26.80
N TYR A 39 3.67 18.75 27.57
CA TYR A 39 3.59 20.09 27.01
C TYR A 39 4.91 20.51 26.36
N ALA A 40 4.88 21.51 25.48
CA ALA A 40 6.06 21.95 24.76
C ALA A 40 7.22 22.31 25.70
N GLU A 41 6.94 23.00 26.81
CA GLU A 41 7.92 23.36 27.83
C GLU A 41 8.56 22.13 28.49
N ASP A 42 7.76 21.08 28.75
CA ASP A 42 8.25 19.82 29.32
C ASP A 42 9.17 19.08 28.36
N LEU A 43 8.84 19.07 27.05
CA LEU A 43 9.66 18.43 26.03
C LEU A 43 10.99 19.16 25.88
N THR A 44 10.98 20.50 25.91
CA THR A 44 12.21 21.31 25.88
C THR A 44 13.04 21.07 27.15
N ALA A 45 12.41 21.01 28.35
CA ALA A 45 13.09 20.69 29.60
C ALA A 45 13.71 19.27 29.58
N LEU A 46 13.02 18.31 28.98
CA LEU A 46 13.53 16.95 28.75
C LEU A 46 14.80 16.98 27.90
N CYS A 47 14.79 17.72 26.79
CA CYS A 47 15.94 17.84 25.92
C CYS A 47 17.15 18.50 26.62
N HIS A 48 16.92 19.56 27.40
CA HIS A 48 17.97 20.18 28.19
C HIS A 48 18.59 19.23 29.23
N TRP A 49 17.73 18.49 29.95
CA TRP A 49 18.22 17.49 30.91
C TRP A 49 19.05 16.38 30.26
N LEU A 50 18.66 15.93 29.04
CA LEU A 50 19.43 14.96 28.29
C LEU A 50 20.83 15.51 27.89
N LEU A 51 20.93 16.82 27.54
CA LEU A 51 22.19 17.47 27.25
C LEU A 51 23.09 17.58 28.52
N GLU A 52 22.48 17.92 29.66
CA GLU A 52 23.18 17.95 30.97
C GLU A 52 23.75 16.58 31.37
N CYS A 53 23.11 15.50 30.90
CA CYS A 53 23.55 14.12 31.11
C CYS A 53 24.50 13.60 30.01
N ASP A 54 25.05 14.47 29.14
CA ASP A 54 25.93 14.12 28.02
C ASP A 54 25.34 13.07 27.04
N VAL A 55 24.00 12.97 26.94
CA VAL A 55 23.34 12.05 26.03
C VAL A 55 23.55 12.51 24.59
N THR A 56 23.86 11.59 23.70
CA THR A 56 24.02 11.85 22.25
C THR A 56 22.98 11.11 21.41
N THR A 57 22.50 9.98 21.91
CA THR A 57 21.55 9.13 21.18
C THR A 57 20.41 8.64 22.06
N VAL A 58 19.20 8.65 21.52
CA VAL A 58 17.97 8.35 22.25
C VAL A 58 17.17 7.25 21.55
N ALA A 59 16.72 6.24 22.30
CA ALA A 59 15.74 5.30 21.79
C ALA A 59 14.39 5.54 22.45
N MET A 60 13.30 5.51 21.66
CA MET A 60 11.94 5.62 22.15
C MET A 60 11.03 4.58 21.52
N GLU A 61 9.95 4.19 22.22
CA GLU A 61 8.95 3.31 21.68
C GLU A 61 7.90 4.06 20.83
N SER A 62 7.52 3.50 19.68
CA SER A 62 6.49 4.05 18.79
C SER A 62 5.08 3.73 19.28
N THR A 63 4.69 4.25 20.48
CA THR A 63 3.37 4.04 21.06
C THR A 63 2.38 5.10 20.55
N GLY A 64 1.34 4.68 19.84
CA GLY A 64 0.32 5.58 19.27
C GLY A 64 0.91 6.68 18.41
N ASP A 65 0.45 7.93 18.65
CA ASP A 65 0.94 9.16 17.98
C ASP A 65 1.75 10.04 18.95
N TYR A 66 1.87 9.64 20.22
CA TYR A 66 2.45 10.46 21.29
C TYR A 66 3.95 10.75 21.10
N TRP A 67 4.64 9.90 20.36
CA TRP A 67 6.07 10.02 20.09
C TRP A 67 6.45 11.14 19.10
N GLN A 68 5.50 11.62 18.26
CA GLN A 68 5.83 12.49 17.11
C GLN A 68 6.39 13.83 17.54
N ASN A 69 5.74 14.53 18.48
CA ASN A 69 6.20 15.84 18.96
C ASN A 69 7.53 15.73 19.67
N LEU A 70 7.67 14.74 20.57
CA LEU A 70 8.93 14.46 21.24
C LEU A 70 10.06 14.13 20.26
N TYR A 71 9.78 13.32 19.25
CA TYR A 71 10.76 13.02 18.19
C TYR A 71 11.23 14.28 17.46
N THR A 72 10.32 15.17 17.11
CA THR A 72 10.64 16.42 16.43
C THR A 72 11.49 17.32 17.29
N GLU A 73 11.18 17.43 18.58
CA GLU A 73 11.95 18.22 19.54
C GLU A 73 13.36 17.67 19.71
N LEU A 74 13.51 16.35 19.95
CA LEU A 74 14.81 15.70 20.09
C LEU A 74 15.71 15.89 18.87
N ILE A 75 15.16 15.75 17.64
CA ILE A 75 15.91 16.01 16.40
C ILE A 75 16.28 17.49 16.31
N GLY A 76 15.41 18.42 16.73
CA GLY A 76 15.69 19.86 16.76
C GLY A 76 16.87 20.22 17.67
N PHE A 77 17.04 19.49 18.76
CA PHE A 77 18.20 19.63 19.69
C PHE A 77 19.44 18.87 19.24
N GLY A 78 19.40 18.13 18.11
CA GLY A 78 20.56 17.45 17.51
C GLY A 78 20.81 16.03 18.00
N PHE A 79 19.89 15.42 18.74
CA PHE A 79 20.02 14.02 19.16
C PHE A 79 19.87 13.05 17.99
N GLU A 80 20.62 11.96 18.02
CA GLU A 80 20.37 10.80 17.17
C GLU A 80 19.21 9.98 17.77
N VAL A 81 18.07 9.88 17.07
CA VAL A 81 16.87 9.24 17.61
C VAL A 81 16.52 7.93 16.91
N VAL A 82 16.43 6.86 17.69
CA VAL A 82 16.01 5.52 17.25
C VAL A 82 14.57 5.26 17.71
N LEU A 83 13.61 5.37 16.79
CA LEU A 83 12.22 5.01 17.05
C LEU A 83 12.03 3.49 16.94
N ALA A 84 11.95 2.80 18.08
CA ALA A 84 11.80 1.35 18.13
C ALA A 84 10.34 0.90 18.04
N ASN A 85 10.10 -0.28 17.45
CA ASN A 85 8.77 -0.89 17.45
C ASN A 85 8.56 -1.67 18.75
N GLY A 86 7.42 -1.47 19.43
CA GLY A 86 7.08 -2.11 20.69
C GLY A 86 7.14 -3.65 20.71
N LYS A 87 7.21 -4.29 19.54
CA LYS A 87 7.50 -5.72 19.45
C LYS A 87 8.93 -6.07 19.90
N PHE A 88 9.88 -5.18 19.70
CA PHE A 88 11.29 -5.39 20.02
C PHE A 88 11.66 -4.86 21.39
N THR A 89 10.81 -4.02 21.98
CA THR A 89 10.99 -3.48 23.34
C THR A 89 10.27 -4.29 24.41
N LYS A 90 9.38 -5.24 24.03
CA LYS A 90 8.65 -6.09 24.99
C LYS A 90 9.60 -6.80 25.92
N ASN A 91 9.48 -6.48 27.22
CA ASN A 91 10.23 -7.11 28.29
C ASN A 91 9.74 -8.55 28.52
N ALA A 92 10.63 -9.40 29.06
CA ALA A 92 10.27 -10.73 29.54
C ALA A 92 9.33 -10.64 30.75
N LYS A 93 8.63 -11.70 31.07
CA LYS A 93 7.60 -11.80 32.11
C LYS A 93 8.03 -11.10 33.43
N GLY A 94 7.21 -10.18 33.90
CA GLY A 94 7.44 -9.44 35.16
C GLY A 94 6.39 -8.33 35.37
N ARG A 95 6.43 -7.69 36.55
CA ARG A 95 5.56 -6.55 36.87
C ARG A 95 5.98 -5.34 36.03
N LYS A 96 5.10 -4.91 35.13
CA LYS A 96 5.33 -3.78 34.20
C LYS A 96 5.20 -2.45 34.97
N THR A 97 6.19 -1.57 34.83
CA THR A 97 6.13 -0.17 35.27
C THR A 97 6.89 0.69 34.27
N ASP A 98 6.47 1.93 34.08
CA ASP A 98 7.07 2.85 33.10
C ASP A 98 8.56 3.09 33.36
N VAL A 99 8.95 3.17 34.64
CA VAL A 99 10.37 3.21 35.06
C VAL A 99 11.18 2.01 34.60
N LYS A 100 10.61 0.79 34.66
CA LYS A 100 11.29 -0.41 34.17
C LYS A 100 11.35 -0.44 32.66
N ASP A 101 10.32 0.06 32.00
CA ASP A 101 10.23 0.03 30.55
C ASP A 101 11.23 1.03 29.94
N CYS A 102 11.37 2.26 30.44
CA CYS A 102 12.36 3.20 29.94
C CYS A 102 13.81 2.71 30.17
N ARG A 103 14.12 2.15 31.37
CA ARG A 103 15.43 1.53 31.67
C ARG A 103 15.73 0.34 30.75
N TRP A 104 14.72 -0.46 30.44
CA TRP A 104 14.87 -1.58 29.50
C TRP A 104 15.16 -1.10 28.08
N ILE A 105 14.45 -0.06 27.60
CA ILE A 105 14.69 0.57 26.30
C ILE A 105 16.14 1.13 26.26
N GLN A 106 16.56 1.85 27.30
CA GLN A 106 17.91 2.38 27.44
C GLN A 106 18.95 1.25 27.34
N LYS A 107 18.79 0.17 28.10
CA LYS A 107 19.67 -0.99 28.08
C LYS A 107 19.79 -1.64 26.71
N LEU A 108 18.67 -1.87 26.04
CA LEU A 108 18.65 -2.42 24.68
C LEU A 108 19.33 -1.50 23.68
N HIS A 109 19.18 -0.18 23.86
CA HIS A 109 19.81 0.82 23.01
C HIS A 109 21.30 0.87 23.22
N THR A 110 21.77 0.92 24.46
CA THR A 110 23.19 0.87 24.84
C THR A 110 23.90 -0.35 24.24
N LEU A 111 23.23 -1.49 24.19
CA LEU A 111 23.75 -2.73 23.62
C LEU A 111 23.57 -2.84 22.09
N GLY A 112 23.02 -1.81 21.40
CA GLY A 112 22.82 -1.83 19.96
C GLY A 112 21.77 -2.86 19.46
N LEU A 113 20.89 -3.34 20.35
CA LEU A 113 19.92 -4.40 20.05
C LEU A 113 18.60 -3.89 19.43
N LEU A 114 18.40 -2.57 19.38
CA LEU A 114 17.20 -1.97 18.81
C LEU A 114 17.38 -1.70 17.32
N THR A 115 16.37 -2.05 16.56
CA THR A 115 16.29 -1.69 15.13
C THR A 115 15.30 -0.54 14.97
N GLY A 116 15.75 0.57 14.42
CA GLY A 116 14.92 1.75 14.17
C GLY A 116 13.80 1.48 13.16
N SER A 117 12.64 2.07 13.41
CA SER A 117 11.53 2.13 12.47
C SER A 117 11.88 3.06 11.30
N PHE A 118 11.36 2.73 10.12
CA PHE A 118 11.50 3.61 8.96
C PHE A 118 10.67 4.88 9.16
N LEU A 119 11.31 6.03 9.17
CA LEU A 119 10.69 7.34 9.16
C LEU A 119 10.99 8.01 7.82
N PRO A 120 9.98 8.55 7.11
CA PRO A 120 10.21 9.30 5.89
C PRO A 120 10.80 10.68 6.21
N ASP A 121 11.19 11.41 5.18
CA ASP A 121 11.46 12.84 5.26
C ASP A 121 10.15 13.64 5.46
N LEU A 122 10.27 14.90 5.90
CA LEU A 122 9.14 15.76 6.23
C LEU A 122 8.15 15.93 5.06
N ALA A 123 8.64 16.11 3.84
CA ALA A 123 7.79 16.29 2.65
C ALA A 123 6.98 15.02 2.33
N THR A 124 7.62 13.86 2.46
CA THR A 124 6.96 12.56 2.32
C THR A 124 5.96 12.32 3.44
N GLU A 125 6.24 12.77 4.67
CA GLU A 125 5.31 12.63 5.80
C GLU A 125 4.06 13.51 5.61
N GLN A 126 4.21 14.75 5.16
CA GLN A 126 3.08 15.62 4.80
C GLN A 126 2.21 14.96 3.72
N LEU A 127 2.85 14.47 2.64
CA LEU A 127 2.15 13.77 1.58
C LEU A 127 1.43 12.52 2.10
N ARG A 128 2.06 11.76 2.98
CA ARG A 128 1.51 10.59 3.66
C ARG A 128 0.25 10.93 4.46
N THR A 129 0.27 12.03 5.19
CA THR A 129 -0.87 12.49 6.00
C THR A 129 -2.08 12.76 5.09
N TYR A 130 -1.92 13.52 4.01
CA TYR A 130 -3.01 13.80 3.07
C TYR A 130 -3.50 12.54 2.35
N CYS A 131 -2.58 11.64 1.94
CA CYS A 131 -2.96 10.40 1.28
C CYS A 131 -3.70 9.44 2.20
N ARG A 132 -3.33 9.36 3.48
CA ARG A 132 -4.02 8.53 4.47
C ARG A 132 -5.40 9.09 4.80
N GLN A 133 -5.49 10.39 4.99
CA GLN A 133 -6.79 11.06 5.20
C GLN A 133 -7.71 10.87 3.99
N ARG A 134 -7.17 10.99 2.77
CA ARG A 134 -7.91 10.65 1.54
C ARG A 134 -8.42 9.21 1.54
N GLY A 135 -7.58 8.26 1.98
CA GLY A 135 -7.95 6.85 2.10
C GLY A 135 -9.14 6.65 3.05
N ASN A 136 -9.11 7.30 4.21
CA ASN A 136 -10.20 7.24 5.19
C ASN A 136 -11.53 7.77 4.59
N TRP A 137 -11.48 8.89 3.84
CA TRP A 137 -12.67 9.41 3.17
C TRP A 137 -13.22 8.47 2.08
N ILE A 138 -12.36 7.74 1.37
CA ILE A 138 -12.78 6.72 0.40
C ILE A 138 -13.49 5.56 1.10
N GLU A 139 -13.00 5.11 2.24
CA GLU A 139 -13.62 4.04 3.04
C GLU A 139 -15.00 4.48 3.55
N LEU A 140 -15.12 5.70 4.08
CA LEU A 140 -16.40 6.28 4.50
C LEU A 140 -17.38 6.43 3.33
N ALA A 141 -16.95 6.92 2.17
CA ALA A 141 -17.76 6.99 0.95
C ALA A 141 -18.24 5.60 0.49
N SER A 142 -17.40 4.59 0.62
CA SER A 142 -17.77 3.20 0.32
C SER A 142 -18.83 2.68 1.29
N SER A 143 -18.70 2.98 2.59
CA SER A 143 -19.69 2.64 3.60
C SER A 143 -21.04 3.30 3.29
N ALA A 144 -21.05 4.61 3.00
CA ALA A 144 -22.26 5.33 2.60
C ALA A 144 -22.90 4.72 1.34
N THR A 145 -22.08 4.32 0.34
CA THR A 145 -22.56 3.63 -0.86
C THR A 145 -23.31 2.33 -0.53
N HIS A 146 -22.76 1.51 0.37
CA HIS A 146 -23.41 0.26 0.79
C HIS A 146 -24.72 0.52 1.53
N LYS A 147 -24.76 1.56 2.36
CA LYS A 147 -26.01 1.93 3.07
C LYS A 147 -27.06 2.51 2.12
N MET A 148 -26.66 3.36 1.15
CA MET A 148 -27.59 3.78 0.08
C MET A 148 -28.19 2.58 -0.67
N GLN A 149 -27.36 1.61 -1.05
CA GLN A 149 -27.84 0.37 -1.70
C GLN A 149 -28.80 -0.41 -0.81
N LYS A 150 -28.57 -0.46 0.50
CA LYS A 150 -29.48 -1.08 1.47
C LYS A 150 -30.83 -0.37 1.46
N PHE A 151 -30.88 0.95 1.62
CA PHE A 151 -32.13 1.72 1.62
C PHE A 151 -32.87 1.64 0.31
N LEU A 152 -32.18 1.68 -0.83
CA LEU A 152 -32.79 1.46 -2.14
C LEU A 152 -33.50 0.10 -2.22
N LYS A 153 -32.87 -0.97 -1.71
CA LYS A 153 -33.51 -2.30 -1.67
C LYS A 153 -34.72 -2.34 -0.73
N LEU A 154 -34.64 -1.70 0.43
CA LEU A 154 -35.77 -1.61 1.37
C LEU A 154 -36.93 -0.81 0.79
N LEU A 155 -36.64 0.19 -0.04
CA LEU A 155 -37.61 0.95 -0.82
C LEU A 155 -38.12 0.20 -2.06
N ASN A 156 -37.63 -1.02 -2.33
CA ASN A 156 -37.88 -1.79 -3.55
C ASN A 156 -37.33 -1.17 -4.84
N PHE A 157 -36.43 -0.20 -4.76
CA PHE A 157 -35.72 0.32 -5.93
C PHE A 157 -34.52 -0.58 -6.25
N ARG A 158 -34.61 -1.36 -7.32
CA ARG A 158 -33.64 -2.38 -7.70
C ARG A 158 -32.61 -1.85 -8.71
N LEU A 159 -32.03 -0.68 -8.40
CA LEU A 159 -30.95 -0.10 -9.21
C LEU A 159 -29.75 -1.02 -9.36
N ASP A 160 -29.48 -1.89 -8.38
CA ASP A 160 -28.38 -2.84 -8.37
C ASP A 160 -28.41 -3.86 -9.52
N VAL A 161 -29.56 -4.11 -10.12
CA VAL A 161 -29.72 -5.06 -11.24
C VAL A 161 -29.71 -4.40 -12.62
N VAL A 162 -29.92 -3.09 -12.68
CA VAL A 162 -30.04 -2.37 -13.96
C VAL A 162 -28.86 -1.44 -14.25
N VAL A 163 -28.14 -0.97 -13.22
CA VAL A 163 -26.95 -0.16 -13.38
C VAL A 163 -25.70 -0.89 -12.83
N LYS A 164 -24.59 -0.74 -13.53
CA LYS A 164 -23.32 -1.35 -13.09
C LYS A 164 -22.75 -0.73 -11.81
N ASP A 165 -22.94 0.57 -11.64
CA ASP A 165 -22.47 1.35 -10.48
C ASP A 165 -23.59 2.30 -10.04
N VAL A 166 -24.12 2.06 -8.85
CA VAL A 166 -25.19 2.86 -8.25
C VAL A 166 -24.75 4.32 -8.04
N CYS A 167 -23.48 4.54 -7.75
CA CYS A 167 -22.88 5.88 -7.65
C CYS A 167 -22.33 6.39 -9.00
N GLY A 168 -22.70 5.79 -10.13
CA GLY A 168 -22.42 6.28 -11.48
C GLY A 168 -23.39 7.38 -11.90
N LEU A 169 -23.20 7.94 -13.12
CA LEU A 169 -23.99 9.09 -13.61
C LEU A 169 -25.52 8.85 -13.57
N THR A 170 -25.96 7.71 -14.09
CA THR A 170 -27.38 7.33 -14.07
C THR A 170 -27.89 7.11 -12.65
N GLY A 171 -27.19 6.29 -11.87
CA GLY A 171 -27.63 5.94 -10.51
C GLY A 171 -27.71 7.16 -9.59
N MET A 172 -26.72 8.04 -9.61
CA MET A 172 -26.71 9.23 -8.76
C MET A 172 -27.86 10.19 -9.09
N LYS A 173 -28.16 10.44 -10.38
CA LYS A 173 -29.29 11.28 -10.78
C LYS A 173 -30.62 10.71 -10.32
N ILE A 174 -30.81 9.40 -10.46
CA ILE A 174 -31.99 8.70 -9.98
C ILE A 174 -32.14 8.82 -8.47
N ILE A 175 -31.07 8.54 -7.70
CA ILE A 175 -31.09 8.66 -6.24
C ILE A 175 -31.39 10.09 -5.80
N GLU A 176 -30.80 11.08 -6.46
CA GLU A 176 -31.04 12.50 -6.18
C GLU A 176 -32.48 12.90 -6.39
N ASP A 177 -33.13 12.40 -7.44
CA ASP A 177 -34.52 12.69 -7.69
C ASP A 177 -35.49 11.94 -6.77
N ILE A 178 -35.16 10.69 -6.41
CA ILE A 178 -35.87 9.96 -5.36
C ILE A 178 -35.83 10.74 -4.04
N CYS A 179 -34.68 11.25 -3.64
CA CYS A 179 -34.56 12.08 -2.42
C CYS A 179 -35.27 13.42 -2.50
N LYS A 180 -35.58 13.94 -3.69
CA LYS A 180 -36.42 15.13 -3.92
C LYS A 180 -37.93 14.83 -3.92
N GLY A 181 -38.30 13.56 -3.73
CA GLY A 181 -39.71 13.12 -3.73
C GLY A 181 -40.26 12.72 -5.10
N ASN A 182 -39.42 12.67 -6.15
CA ASN A 182 -39.85 12.12 -7.44
C ASN A 182 -39.76 10.58 -7.40
N LEU A 183 -40.92 9.93 -7.35
CA LEU A 183 -41.00 8.47 -7.25
C LEU A 183 -41.62 7.83 -8.52
N ASP A 184 -41.85 8.63 -9.57
CA ASP A 184 -42.38 8.16 -10.86
C ASP A 184 -41.28 7.32 -11.60
N PRO A 185 -41.48 6.01 -11.79
CA PRO A 185 -40.48 5.14 -12.40
C PRO A 185 -40.06 5.56 -13.81
N TYR A 186 -41.01 6.09 -14.58
CA TYR A 186 -40.76 6.49 -15.97
C TYR A 186 -39.94 7.78 -16.02
N LYS A 187 -40.23 8.77 -15.17
CA LYS A 187 -39.43 10.00 -15.03
C LYS A 187 -38.05 9.71 -14.54
N LEU A 188 -37.91 8.82 -13.55
CA LEU A 188 -36.62 8.39 -13.03
C LEU A 188 -35.78 7.68 -14.11
N ALA A 189 -36.38 6.90 -14.97
CA ALA A 189 -35.71 6.20 -16.07
C ALA A 189 -35.18 7.16 -17.17
N GLU A 190 -35.67 8.40 -17.26
CA GLU A 190 -35.16 9.42 -18.19
C GLU A 190 -33.70 9.78 -17.91
N HIS A 191 -33.22 9.59 -16.67
CA HIS A 191 -31.81 9.80 -16.31
C HIS A 191 -30.86 8.76 -16.90
N ARG A 192 -31.36 7.81 -17.69
CA ARG A 192 -30.52 6.81 -18.35
C ARG A 192 -29.46 7.46 -19.24
N HIS A 193 -28.19 7.22 -18.92
CA HIS A 193 -27.09 7.62 -19.79
C HIS A 193 -26.96 6.66 -20.99
N TYR A 194 -26.57 7.17 -22.16
CA TYR A 194 -26.47 6.38 -23.40
C TYR A 194 -25.59 5.10 -23.26
N ASN A 195 -24.56 5.12 -22.41
CA ASN A 195 -23.70 3.96 -22.13
C ASN A 195 -24.36 2.91 -21.19
N CYS A 196 -25.58 3.15 -20.71
CA CYS A 196 -26.27 2.16 -19.88
C CYS A 196 -26.76 1.01 -20.76
N ARG A 197 -26.41 -0.23 -20.39
CA ARG A 197 -26.76 -1.42 -21.21
C ARG A 197 -28.23 -1.75 -21.21
N LYS A 198 -28.94 -1.43 -20.12
CA LYS A 198 -30.36 -1.73 -19.97
C LYS A 198 -31.20 -0.63 -20.62
N PRO A 199 -32.31 -0.98 -21.28
CA PRO A 199 -33.23 -0.01 -21.84
C PRO A 199 -34.02 0.74 -20.76
N LYS A 200 -34.70 1.86 -21.12
CA LYS A 200 -35.47 2.69 -20.19
C LYS A 200 -36.60 1.92 -19.51
N GLU A 201 -37.28 1.08 -20.25
CA GLU A 201 -38.42 0.27 -19.81
C GLU A 201 -38.01 -0.71 -18.70
N GLU A 202 -36.82 -1.33 -18.83
CA GLU A 202 -36.28 -2.24 -17.82
C GLU A 202 -35.85 -1.48 -16.58
N ILE A 203 -35.29 -0.27 -16.75
CA ILE A 203 -34.94 0.61 -15.63
C ILE A 203 -36.21 1.06 -14.91
N ALA A 204 -37.26 1.50 -15.63
CA ALA A 204 -38.51 1.88 -15.02
C ALA A 204 -39.13 0.74 -14.21
N ARG A 205 -39.15 -0.50 -14.77
CA ARG A 205 -39.63 -1.69 -14.04
C ARG A 205 -38.90 -1.94 -12.73
N ALA A 206 -37.60 -1.61 -12.65
CA ALA A 206 -36.80 -1.78 -11.45
C ALA A 206 -37.01 -0.68 -10.41
N LEU A 207 -37.76 0.37 -10.76
CA LEU A 207 -37.91 1.59 -9.93
C LEU A 207 -39.36 1.74 -9.35
N HIS A 208 -40.11 0.66 -9.22
CA HIS A 208 -41.39 0.67 -8.50
C HIS A 208 -41.14 0.53 -6.99
N GLY A 209 -41.17 1.66 -6.31
CA GLY A 209 -40.90 1.76 -4.86
C GLY A 209 -42.13 1.57 -3.99
N ASN A 210 -41.90 1.51 -2.67
CA ASN A 210 -42.96 1.35 -1.65
C ASN A 210 -43.24 2.62 -0.84
N ASN A 211 -42.65 3.74 -1.19
CA ASN A 211 -42.86 5.08 -0.63
C ASN A 211 -42.71 5.20 0.93
N ARG A 212 -41.90 4.32 1.55
CA ARG A 212 -41.62 4.33 2.99
C ARG A 212 -40.77 5.57 3.34
N GLU A 213 -41.38 6.53 4.08
CA GLU A 213 -40.74 7.81 4.44
C GLU A 213 -39.47 7.62 5.30
N ASP A 214 -39.47 6.67 6.25
CA ASP A 214 -38.32 6.34 7.10
C ASP A 214 -37.12 5.85 6.28
N TYR A 215 -37.37 5.08 5.21
CA TYR A 215 -36.30 4.62 4.32
C TYR A 215 -35.82 5.70 3.34
N LEU A 216 -36.73 6.59 2.90
CA LEU A 216 -36.38 7.76 2.10
C LEU A 216 -35.49 8.71 2.91
N PHE A 217 -35.84 8.98 4.17
CA PHE A 217 -35.00 9.76 5.08
C PHE A 217 -33.61 9.14 5.22
N GLY A 218 -33.52 7.82 5.47
CA GLY A 218 -32.24 7.13 5.59
C GLY A 218 -31.41 7.19 4.30
N LEU A 219 -32.04 7.07 3.13
CA LEU A 219 -31.39 7.20 1.82
C LEU A 219 -30.81 8.61 1.63
N GLN A 220 -31.56 9.65 1.99
CA GLN A 220 -31.13 11.03 1.89
C GLN A 220 -29.88 11.29 2.77
N GLN A 221 -29.92 10.84 4.04
CA GLN A 221 -28.77 10.99 4.94
C GLN A 221 -27.51 10.36 4.38
N GLU A 222 -27.59 9.16 3.79
CA GLU A 222 -26.42 8.49 3.24
C GLU A 222 -25.98 9.09 1.88
N LEU A 223 -26.88 9.69 1.12
CA LEU A 223 -26.54 10.48 -0.06
C LEU A 223 -25.73 11.74 0.32
N GLU A 224 -26.16 12.46 1.36
CA GLU A 224 -25.45 13.64 1.87
C GLU A 224 -24.07 13.25 2.40
N ASN A 225 -23.96 12.18 3.19
CA ASN A 225 -22.69 11.62 3.65
C ASN A 225 -21.76 11.27 2.48
N TYR A 226 -22.26 10.62 1.46
CA TYR A 226 -21.47 10.28 0.28
C TYR A 226 -20.92 11.54 -0.42
N ARG A 227 -21.78 12.55 -0.63
CA ARG A 227 -21.39 13.83 -1.25
C ARG A 227 -20.35 14.58 -0.40
N PHE A 228 -20.56 14.59 0.91
CA PHE A 228 -19.59 15.18 1.85
C PHE A 228 -18.22 14.49 1.72
N CYS A 229 -18.18 13.16 1.76
CA CYS A 229 -16.94 12.40 1.58
C CYS A 229 -16.27 12.72 0.23
N GLN A 230 -17.05 12.80 -0.87
CA GLN A 230 -16.51 13.15 -2.18
C GLN A 230 -15.89 14.55 -2.20
N SER A 231 -16.49 15.53 -1.51
CA SER A 231 -15.92 16.88 -1.38
C SER A 231 -14.58 16.87 -0.64
N LYS A 232 -14.47 16.07 0.44
CA LYS A 232 -13.24 15.92 1.22
C LYS A 232 -12.14 15.17 0.44
N ILE A 233 -12.49 14.16 -0.36
CA ILE A 233 -11.56 13.49 -1.27
C ILE A 233 -10.97 14.49 -2.26
N LYS A 234 -11.80 15.35 -2.87
CA LYS A 234 -11.35 16.41 -3.79
C LYS A 234 -10.44 17.43 -3.09
N ALA A 235 -10.74 17.80 -1.86
CA ALA A 235 -9.88 18.68 -1.07
C ALA A 235 -8.51 18.04 -0.80
N CYS A 236 -8.47 16.75 -0.42
CA CYS A 236 -7.21 16.01 -0.28
C CYS A 236 -6.42 15.95 -1.60
N ASP A 237 -7.08 15.71 -2.74
CA ASP A 237 -6.42 15.69 -4.05
C ASP A 237 -5.75 17.04 -4.40
N LYS A 238 -6.34 18.16 -3.98
CA LYS A 238 -5.75 19.50 -4.14
C LYS A 238 -4.47 19.66 -3.28
N GLU A 239 -4.53 19.29 -2.01
CA GLU A 239 -3.38 19.37 -1.10
C GLU A 239 -2.25 18.43 -1.52
N ILE A 240 -2.57 17.21 -1.92
CA ILE A 240 -1.61 16.25 -2.49
C ILE A 240 -0.90 16.87 -3.70
N LYS A 241 -1.65 17.46 -4.65
CA LYS A 241 -1.07 18.11 -5.82
C LYS A 241 -0.17 19.27 -5.43
N ARG A 242 -0.60 20.11 -4.45
CA ARG A 242 0.17 21.25 -3.94
C ARG A 242 1.50 20.79 -3.36
N THR A 243 1.48 19.75 -2.49
CA THR A 243 2.67 19.19 -1.85
C THR A 243 3.65 18.62 -2.86
N ILE A 244 3.17 17.83 -3.84
CA ILE A 244 4.01 17.29 -4.91
C ILE A 244 4.68 18.43 -5.71
N LYS A 245 3.92 19.47 -6.07
CA LYS A 245 4.46 20.63 -6.80
C LYS A 245 5.49 21.40 -5.96
N HIS A 246 5.25 21.56 -4.67
CA HIS A 246 6.20 22.22 -3.76
C HIS A 246 7.52 21.46 -3.73
N TYR A 247 7.48 20.13 -3.56
CA TYR A 247 8.66 19.26 -3.59
C TYR A 247 9.44 19.40 -4.92
N ILE A 248 8.74 19.35 -6.08
CA ILE A 248 9.36 19.49 -7.40
C ILE A 248 10.00 20.89 -7.56
N ASN A 249 9.33 21.94 -7.06
CA ASN A 249 9.83 23.32 -7.21
C ASN A 249 11.05 23.61 -6.32
N ALA A 250 11.21 22.89 -5.22
CA ALA A 250 12.40 22.94 -4.37
C ALA A 250 13.64 22.37 -5.09
N ASN A 251 13.46 21.59 -6.17
CA ASN A 251 14.54 21.05 -6.98
C ASN A 251 14.42 21.52 -8.44
N PRO A 252 15.10 22.62 -8.83
CA PRO A 252 14.97 23.24 -10.16
C PRO A 252 15.30 22.31 -11.33
N GLU A 253 16.24 21.38 -11.16
CA GLU A 253 16.63 20.44 -12.21
C GLU A 253 15.50 19.48 -12.57
N THR A 254 14.78 18.97 -11.58
CA THR A 254 13.65 18.08 -11.81
C THR A 254 12.48 18.79 -12.49
N LYS A 255 12.34 20.10 -12.26
CA LYS A 255 11.29 20.92 -12.86
C LYS A 255 11.37 20.97 -14.38
N LYS A 256 12.58 20.91 -14.94
CA LYS A 256 12.83 20.96 -16.40
C LYS A 256 12.52 19.65 -17.11
N LEU A 257 12.47 18.54 -16.37
CA LEU A 257 12.25 17.21 -16.95
C LEU A 257 10.87 17.10 -17.60
N LYS A 258 10.80 16.50 -18.78
CA LYS A 258 9.55 16.20 -19.50
C LYS A 258 9.52 14.72 -19.86
N THR A 259 8.42 14.05 -19.56
CA THR A 259 8.20 12.68 -20.07
C THR A 259 7.75 12.74 -21.52
N THR A 260 8.21 11.79 -22.33
CA THR A 260 7.79 11.56 -23.72
C THR A 260 6.64 10.56 -23.81
N GLU A 261 6.35 9.86 -22.71
CA GLU A 261 5.34 8.82 -22.66
C GLU A 261 3.90 9.39 -22.66
N LYS A 262 3.00 8.64 -23.30
CA LYS A 262 1.57 8.97 -23.30
C LYS A 262 1.03 8.88 -21.86
N PRO A 263 0.20 9.87 -21.42
CA PRO A 263 -0.36 9.86 -20.09
C PRO A 263 -1.20 8.59 -19.83
N HIS A 264 -0.95 7.93 -18.70
CA HIS A 264 -1.80 6.85 -18.23
C HIS A 264 -3.22 7.34 -17.96
N LYS A 265 -4.22 6.58 -18.42
CA LYS A 265 -5.62 6.91 -18.14
C LYS A 265 -5.95 6.59 -16.68
N ARG A 266 -6.71 7.47 -16.06
CA ARG A 266 -7.33 7.23 -14.76
C ARG A 266 -8.39 6.14 -14.91
N ILE A 267 -8.11 4.93 -14.43
CA ILE A 267 -8.96 3.73 -14.64
C ILE A 267 -10.09 3.65 -13.60
N ASN A 268 -9.84 4.11 -12.36
CA ASN A 268 -10.74 3.96 -11.24
C ASN A 268 -11.21 5.33 -10.74
N LYS A 269 -12.51 5.47 -10.44
CA LYS A 269 -13.08 6.72 -9.90
C LYS A 269 -12.47 7.12 -8.55
N ASN A 270 -11.99 6.16 -7.75
CA ASN A 270 -11.31 6.41 -6.49
C ASN A 270 -9.80 6.70 -6.67
N ALA A 271 -9.26 6.58 -7.88
CA ALA A 271 -7.91 7.03 -8.17
C ALA A 271 -7.80 8.56 -8.00
N PRO A 272 -6.59 9.08 -7.65
CA PRO A 272 -6.40 10.52 -7.51
C PRO A 272 -6.86 11.30 -8.75
N ASP A 273 -7.61 12.36 -8.53
CA ASP A 273 -8.06 13.26 -9.61
C ASP A 273 -7.09 14.43 -9.77
N ILE A 274 -5.86 14.07 -10.08
CA ILE A 274 -4.74 15.00 -10.25
C ILE A 274 -4.41 15.07 -11.73
N LYS A 275 -4.68 16.23 -12.36
CA LYS A 275 -4.24 16.47 -13.73
C LYS A 275 -2.72 16.39 -13.81
N ASP A 276 -2.20 15.84 -14.90
CA ASP A 276 -0.77 15.70 -15.19
C ASP A 276 -0.01 14.79 -14.21
N MET A 277 -0.71 13.83 -13.57
CA MET A 277 -0.10 12.93 -12.58
C MET A 277 1.14 12.21 -13.13
N ASN A 278 1.16 11.81 -14.40
CA ASN A 278 2.32 11.18 -15.04
C ASN A 278 3.54 12.11 -15.02
N GLN A 279 3.36 13.36 -15.46
CA GLN A 279 4.43 14.35 -15.49
C GLN A 279 4.91 14.72 -14.10
N LEU A 280 3.99 14.84 -13.13
CA LEU A 280 4.33 15.14 -11.75
C LEU A 280 5.11 13.97 -11.11
N ALA A 281 4.68 12.72 -11.32
CA ALA A 281 5.39 11.56 -10.81
C ALA A 281 6.78 11.39 -11.42
N TYR A 282 6.91 11.62 -12.75
CA TYR A 282 8.18 11.58 -13.45
C TYR A 282 9.19 12.59 -12.86
N ARG A 283 8.75 13.82 -12.62
CA ARG A 283 9.58 14.85 -11.97
C ARG A 283 9.88 14.54 -10.52
N TYR A 284 8.90 14.01 -9.79
CA TYR A 284 9.05 13.66 -8.38
C TYR A 284 10.10 12.56 -8.14
N PHE A 285 10.27 11.65 -9.10
CA PHE A 285 11.29 10.59 -9.08
C PHE A 285 12.50 10.89 -9.98
N ASP A 286 12.87 12.16 -10.16
CA ASP A 286 14.07 12.59 -10.89
C ASP A 286 14.20 11.99 -12.31
N GLY A 287 13.12 11.94 -13.07
CA GLY A 287 13.11 11.41 -14.43
C GLY A 287 12.94 9.89 -14.53
N VAL A 288 12.51 9.23 -13.47
CA VAL A 288 12.18 7.80 -13.50
C VAL A 288 10.68 7.61 -13.78
N ASP A 289 10.35 6.97 -14.89
CA ASP A 289 8.96 6.67 -15.25
C ASP A 289 8.48 5.34 -14.63
N LEU A 290 7.82 5.44 -13.50
CA LEU A 290 7.22 4.28 -12.84
C LEU A 290 5.92 3.80 -13.51
N PHE A 291 5.27 4.63 -14.34
CA PHE A 291 4.10 4.23 -15.12
C PHE A 291 4.43 3.26 -16.26
N ALA A 292 5.69 3.20 -16.68
CA ALA A 292 6.16 2.20 -17.64
C ALA A 292 6.01 0.75 -17.12
N ILE A 293 5.92 0.55 -15.81
CA ILE A 293 5.75 -0.77 -15.20
C ILE A 293 4.30 -1.21 -15.33
N GLU A 294 4.06 -2.36 -15.94
CA GLU A 294 2.72 -2.94 -16.12
C GLU A 294 1.99 -3.09 -14.77
N GLY A 295 0.72 -2.74 -14.75
CA GLY A 295 -0.17 -2.90 -13.60
C GLY A 295 -0.04 -1.83 -12.51
N LEU A 296 0.90 -0.89 -12.60
CA LEU A 296 0.91 0.29 -11.76
C LEU A 296 -0.15 1.30 -12.25
N SER A 297 -0.80 1.96 -11.31
CA SER A 297 -1.86 2.95 -11.54
C SER A 297 -1.56 4.24 -10.79
N HIS A 298 -2.33 5.30 -11.04
CA HIS A 298 -2.24 6.55 -10.28
C HIS A 298 -2.27 6.32 -8.76
N ALA A 299 -3.13 5.43 -8.27
CA ALA A 299 -3.21 5.10 -6.86
C ALA A 299 -1.96 4.36 -6.35
N SER A 300 -1.41 3.44 -7.14
CA SER A 300 -0.17 2.72 -6.78
C SER A 300 1.02 3.65 -6.71
N ILE A 301 1.17 4.53 -7.72
CA ILE A 301 2.24 5.53 -7.75
C ILE A 301 2.13 6.50 -6.58
N LEU A 302 0.93 7.01 -6.31
CA LEU A 302 0.71 7.88 -5.16
C LEU A 302 1.06 7.19 -3.83
N SER A 303 0.75 5.88 -3.71
CA SER A 303 1.16 5.10 -2.52
C SER A 303 2.68 4.98 -2.40
N ILE A 304 3.41 4.84 -3.52
CA ILE A 304 4.88 4.83 -3.51
C ILE A 304 5.41 6.20 -3.07
N MET A 305 4.87 7.28 -3.65
CA MET A 305 5.27 8.66 -3.32
C MET A 305 5.07 8.95 -1.83
N SER A 306 3.91 8.57 -1.28
CA SER A 306 3.52 8.93 0.09
C SER A 306 4.07 8.01 1.18
N GLU A 307 4.34 6.73 0.89
CA GLU A 307 4.80 5.81 1.92
C GLU A 307 6.33 5.73 2.01
N ILE A 308 7.05 6.08 0.95
CA ILE A 308 8.51 6.01 0.95
C ILE A 308 9.19 7.29 0.40
N GLY A 309 8.66 7.90 -0.67
CA GLY A 309 9.29 9.03 -1.33
C GLY A 309 10.68 8.71 -1.94
N PRO A 310 11.28 9.59 -2.74
CA PRO A 310 12.60 9.35 -3.35
C PRO A 310 13.71 9.16 -2.32
N GLU A 311 13.73 9.99 -1.28
CA GLU A 311 14.75 9.94 -0.23
C GLU A 311 14.66 8.68 0.62
N GLY A 312 13.44 8.16 0.82
CA GLY A 312 13.23 6.93 1.57
C GLY A 312 13.86 5.70 0.92
N PHE A 313 13.96 5.66 -0.41
CA PHE A 313 14.64 4.56 -1.11
C PHE A 313 16.13 4.50 -0.78
N LYS A 314 16.80 5.63 -0.56
CA LYS A 314 18.22 5.74 -0.21
C LYS A 314 18.54 5.11 1.15
N LYS A 315 17.56 5.02 2.07
CA LYS A 315 17.71 4.38 3.39
C LYS A 315 17.89 2.86 3.30
N PHE A 316 17.62 2.24 2.16
CA PHE A 316 17.79 0.81 1.93
C PHE A 316 19.01 0.55 1.03
N ARG A 317 20.07 0.00 1.58
CA ARG A 317 21.31 -0.30 0.83
C ARG A 317 21.08 -1.33 -0.29
N THR A 318 20.08 -2.20 -0.16
CA THR A 318 19.79 -3.26 -1.11
C THR A 318 18.29 -3.45 -1.31
N SER A 319 17.88 -3.93 -2.48
CA SER A 319 16.49 -4.33 -2.75
C SER A 319 16.02 -5.46 -1.81
N LYS A 320 16.92 -6.26 -1.24
CA LYS A 320 16.59 -7.29 -0.23
C LYS A 320 16.11 -6.64 1.07
N GLN A 321 16.81 -5.60 1.55
CA GLN A 321 16.39 -4.84 2.74
C GLN A 321 15.04 -4.17 2.50
N PHE A 322 14.83 -3.53 1.34
CA PHE A 322 13.57 -2.91 0.96
C PHE A 322 12.41 -3.91 0.93
N THR A 323 12.59 -5.06 0.27
CA THR A 323 11.55 -6.10 0.24
C THR A 323 11.28 -6.75 1.59
N SER A 324 12.27 -6.80 2.48
CA SER A 324 12.11 -7.24 3.87
C SER A 324 11.30 -6.25 4.69
N TRP A 325 11.60 -4.96 4.58
CA TRP A 325 10.81 -3.89 5.20
C TRP A 325 9.34 -3.91 4.75
N LEU A 326 9.09 -4.13 3.46
CA LEU A 326 7.75 -4.33 2.91
C LEU A 326 7.07 -5.62 3.41
N ARG A 327 7.78 -6.49 4.14
CA ARG A 327 7.30 -7.82 4.52
C ARG A 327 6.83 -8.65 3.31
N LEU A 328 7.56 -8.54 2.19
CA LEU A 328 7.36 -9.32 0.97
C LEU A 328 8.43 -10.42 0.82
N ALA A 329 9.51 -10.36 1.60
CA ALA A 329 10.50 -11.43 1.67
C ALA A 329 9.95 -12.60 2.50
N PRO A 330 10.08 -13.87 2.04
CA PRO A 330 9.72 -15.03 2.83
C PRO A 330 10.57 -15.13 4.10
N ASN A 331 9.96 -15.49 5.23
CA ASN A 331 10.66 -15.85 6.44
C ASN A 331 10.83 -17.38 6.47
N ASN A 332 11.93 -17.85 5.92
CA ASN A 332 12.20 -19.28 5.84
C ASN A 332 12.58 -19.81 7.24
N LYS A 333 11.77 -20.73 7.74
CA LYS A 333 12.11 -21.53 8.92
C LYS A 333 12.70 -22.86 8.44
N ILE A 334 13.94 -23.10 8.79
CA ILE A 334 14.67 -24.31 8.39
C ILE A 334 15.08 -25.06 9.66
N SER A 335 14.88 -26.37 9.68
CA SER A 335 15.36 -27.27 10.73
C SER A 335 15.82 -28.58 10.09
N GLY A 336 16.99 -29.06 10.47
CA GLY A 336 17.59 -30.29 9.90
C GLY A 336 17.70 -30.27 8.37
N GLY A 337 18.04 -29.10 7.77
CA GLY A 337 18.12 -28.92 6.31
C GLY A 337 16.77 -28.86 5.59
N LYS A 338 15.63 -29.07 6.27
CA LYS A 338 14.28 -29.02 5.68
C LYS A 338 13.61 -27.67 5.92
N ILE A 339 12.96 -27.13 4.89
CA ILE A 339 12.18 -25.89 4.99
C ILE A 339 10.84 -26.22 5.65
N LEU A 340 10.66 -25.81 6.91
CA LEU A 340 9.40 -25.98 7.67
C LEU A 340 8.34 -24.94 7.23
N SER A 341 8.74 -23.74 6.89
CA SER A 341 7.83 -22.69 6.42
C SER A 341 8.58 -21.66 5.58
N ASN A 342 7.90 -21.17 4.53
CA ASN A 342 8.37 -20.07 3.68
C ASN A 342 7.34 -18.93 3.61
N ARG A 343 6.50 -18.79 4.66
CA ARG A 343 5.45 -17.77 4.68
C ARG A 343 6.05 -16.38 4.82
N VAL A 344 5.44 -15.41 4.13
CA VAL A 344 5.77 -13.99 4.34
C VAL A 344 5.24 -13.51 5.68
N PRO A 345 5.95 -12.60 6.38
CA PRO A 345 5.51 -12.06 7.66
C PRO A 345 4.13 -11.39 7.57
N LYS A 346 3.30 -11.60 8.61
CA LYS A 346 2.02 -10.88 8.76
C LYS A 346 2.29 -9.39 9.01
N GLY A 347 1.32 -8.55 8.68
CA GLY A 347 1.35 -7.11 8.95
C GLY A 347 0.85 -6.26 7.77
N SER A 348 0.33 -5.09 8.11
CA SER A 348 -0.33 -4.14 7.22
C SER A 348 0.62 -3.00 6.84
N ASN A 349 1.61 -3.26 5.97
CA ASN A 349 2.33 -2.17 5.32
C ASN A 349 1.49 -1.69 4.12
N ARG A 350 1.14 -0.40 4.06
CA ARG A 350 0.26 0.17 3.02
C ARG A 350 0.87 0.02 1.61
N LEU A 351 2.18 0.24 1.48
CA LEU A 351 2.86 0.04 0.20
C LEU A 351 2.86 -1.44 -0.23
N LYS A 352 3.02 -2.37 0.72
CA LYS A 352 2.83 -3.81 0.43
C LYS A 352 1.44 -4.09 -0.13
N ILE A 353 0.40 -3.48 0.45
CA ILE A 353 -0.99 -3.67 0.00
C ILE A 353 -1.14 -3.14 -1.43
N ALA A 354 -0.65 -1.93 -1.73
CA ALA A 354 -0.70 -1.32 -3.05
C ALA A 354 0.03 -2.19 -4.11
N LEU A 355 1.22 -2.69 -3.79
CA LEU A 355 1.98 -3.57 -4.68
C LEU A 355 1.30 -4.94 -4.89
N ARG A 356 0.62 -5.48 -3.89
CA ARG A 356 -0.18 -6.70 -4.04
C ARG A 356 -1.42 -6.49 -4.91
N GLN A 357 -2.07 -5.32 -4.83
CA GLN A 357 -3.17 -4.95 -5.72
C GLN A 357 -2.68 -4.82 -7.18
N ALA A 358 -1.54 -4.15 -7.39
CA ALA A 358 -0.91 -4.07 -8.71
C ALA A 358 -0.54 -5.46 -9.24
N ALA A 359 0.05 -6.33 -8.42
CA ALA A 359 0.38 -7.70 -8.80
C ALA A 359 -0.87 -8.53 -9.16
N ASN A 360 -1.98 -8.32 -8.46
CA ASN A 360 -3.24 -8.98 -8.79
C ASN A 360 -3.82 -8.49 -10.13
N ALA A 361 -3.69 -7.20 -10.44
CA ALA A 361 -4.07 -6.63 -11.74
C ALA A 361 -3.20 -7.20 -12.87
N ILE A 362 -1.88 -7.31 -12.66
CA ILE A 362 -0.93 -7.94 -13.60
C ILE A 362 -1.34 -9.38 -13.94
N GLY A 363 -1.85 -10.13 -12.96
CA GLY A 363 -2.33 -11.51 -13.19
C GLY A 363 -3.48 -11.62 -14.22
N ASN A 364 -4.19 -10.53 -14.48
CA ASN A 364 -5.27 -10.47 -15.48
C ASN A 364 -4.80 -9.92 -16.84
N LEU A 365 -3.56 -9.42 -16.94
CA LEU A 365 -3.00 -8.96 -18.20
C LEU A 365 -2.60 -10.14 -19.10
N LYS A 366 -2.45 -9.87 -20.37
CA LYS A 366 -1.96 -10.80 -21.39
C LYS A 366 -0.65 -10.25 -21.98
N ASP A 367 0.19 -11.15 -22.41
CA ASP A 367 1.37 -10.86 -23.24
C ASP A 367 2.33 -9.81 -22.65
N THR A 368 2.51 -9.81 -21.33
CA THR A 368 3.51 -8.99 -20.65
C THR A 368 4.46 -9.85 -19.82
N HIS A 369 5.70 -9.38 -19.62
CA HIS A 369 6.71 -10.09 -18.86
C HIS A 369 6.25 -10.45 -17.44
N LEU A 370 5.62 -9.48 -16.74
CA LEU A 370 5.16 -9.69 -15.38
C LEU A 370 3.92 -10.60 -15.31
N SER A 371 3.02 -10.55 -16.30
CA SER A 371 1.88 -11.46 -16.36
C SER A 371 2.31 -12.90 -16.58
N ASP A 372 3.32 -13.13 -17.40
CA ASP A 372 3.92 -14.45 -17.61
C ASP A 372 4.58 -15.01 -16.35
N PHE A 373 5.34 -14.15 -15.64
CA PHE A 373 5.90 -14.50 -14.36
C PHE A 373 4.81 -14.89 -13.36
N PHE A 374 3.73 -14.08 -13.27
CA PHE A 374 2.57 -14.34 -12.42
C PHE A 374 1.92 -15.70 -12.75
N LYS A 375 1.55 -15.91 -14.01
CA LYS A 375 0.86 -17.13 -14.47
C LYS A 375 1.69 -18.40 -14.20
N ARG A 376 3.01 -18.33 -14.41
CA ARG A 376 3.92 -19.44 -14.11
C ARG A 376 3.93 -19.85 -12.63
N ILE A 377 3.88 -18.87 -11.72
CA ILE A 377 3.82 -19.15 -10.29
C ILE A 377 2.40 -19.59 -9.88
N ALA A 378 1.36 -18.94 -10.43
CA ALA A 378 -0.02 -19.29 -10.16
C ALA A 378 -0.33 -20.75 -10.53
N PHE A 379 0.19 -21.22 -11.65
CA PHE A 379 0.03 -22.61 -12.08
C PHE A 379 0.64 -23.62 -11.10
N ARG A 380 1.81 -23.30 -10.52
CA ARG A 380 2.52 -24.23 -9.62
C ARG A 380 2.09 -24.14 -8.16
N ARG A 381 1.72 -22.94 -7.67
CA ARG A 381 1.54 -22.64 -6.23
C ARG A 381 0.26 -21.87 -5.91
N GLY A 382 -0.62 -21.68 -6.90
CA GLY A 382 -1.88 -20.95 -6.77
C GLY A 382 -1.72 -19.42 -6.84
N ARG A 383 -2.85 -18.74 -7.04
CA ARG A 383 -2.95 -17.28 -7.25
C ARG A 383 -2.38 -16.48 -6.06
N HIS A 384 -2.67 -16.89 -4.83
CA HIS A 384 -2.20 -16.16 -3.63
C HIS A 384 -0.68 -16.07 -3.55
N SER A 385 0.03 -17.16 -3.87
CA SER A 385 1.50 -17.20 -3.93
C SER A 385 2.03 -16.36 -5.08
N ALA A 386 1.35 -16.36 -6.25
CA ALA A 386 1.71 -15.56 -7.40
C ALA A 386 1.60 -14.07 -7.12
N VAL A 387 0.52 -13.61 -6.46
CA VAL A 387 0.37 -12.21 -6.02
C VAL A 387 1.54 -11.78 -5.14
N SER A 388 1.92 -12.60 -4.15
CA SER A 388 3.01 -12.24 -3.23
C SER A 388 4.37 -12.20 -3.93
N ALA A 389 4.65 -13.15 -4.82
CA ALA A 389 5.91 -13.21 -5.56
C ALA A 389 6.02 -12.07 -6.58
N THR A 390 4.94 -11.74 -7.28
CA THR A 390 4.91 -10.64 -8.25
C THR A 390 5.01 -9.29 -7.55
N ALA A 391 4.35 -9.10 -6.41
CA ALA A 391 4.50 -7.89 -5.60
C ALA A 391 5.95 -7.69 -5.13
N ARG A 392 6.64 -8.78 -4.73
CA ARG A 392 8.08 -8.72 -4.41
C ARG A 392 8.92 -8.36 -5.63
N LYS A 393 8.63 -8.93 -6.80
CA LYS A 393 9.34 -8.60 -8.04
C LYS A 393 9.14 -7.14 -8.42
N LEU A 394 7.90 -6.62 -8.32
CA LEU A 394 7.62 -5.19 -8.49
C LEU A 394 8.45 -4.32 -7.56
N ALA A 395 8.49 -4.65 -6.27
CA ALA A 395 9.29 -3.90 -5.30
C ALA A 395 10.78 -3.85 -5.69
N VAL A 396 11.36 -4.97 -6.14
CA VAL A 396 12.75 -5.03 -6.61
C VAL A 396 12.96 -4.15 -7.84
N ILE A 397 12.05 -4.20 -8.82
CA ILE A 397 12.12 -3.38 -10.04
C ILE A 397 12.06 -1.90 -9.67
N ILE A 398 11.07 -1.49 -8.89
CA ILE A 398 10.88 -0.08 -8.47
C ILE A 398 12.12 0.42 -7.72
N TRP A 399 12.64 -0.37 -6.76
CA TRP A 399 13.85 0.00 -6.01
C TRP A 399 15.04 0.21 -6.95
N ASN A 400 15.28 -0.70 -7.90
CA ASN A 400 16.39 -0.56 -8.84
C ASN A 400 16.22 0.66 -9.75
N MET A 401 15.01 0.90 -10.27
CA MET A 401 14.75 2.06 -11.14
C MET A 401 15.01 3.36 -10.41
N VAL A 402 14.45 3.53 -9.20
CA VAL A 402 14.56 4.79 -8.45
C VAL A 402 15.98 5.02 -7.93
N THR A 403 16.63 3.99 -7.38
CA THR A 403 17.98 4.17 -6.79
C THR A 403 19.09 4.30 -7.83
N LYS A 404 18.95 3.64 -8.97
CA LYS A 404 19.96 3.65 -10.05
C LYS A 404 19.62 4.66 -11.16
N LYS A 405 18.44 5.30 -11.10
CA LYS A 405 17.94 6.23 -12.12
C LYS A 405 17.93 5.61 -13.53
N VAL A 406 17.48 4.35 -13.62
CA VAL A 406 17.40 3.61 -14.90
C VAL A 406 15.95 3.43 -15.35
N PRO A 407 15.69 3.42 -16.67
CA PRO A 407 14.35 3.15 -17.20
C PRO A 407 13.91 1.71 -16.93
N TYR A 408 12.61 1.46 -17.05
CA TYR A 408 12.08 0.10 -17.04
C TYR A 408 12.43 -0.61 -18.34
N ASP A 409 13.26 -1.62 -18.23
CA ASP A 409 13.64 -2.50 -19.35
C ASP A 409 13.21 -3.94 -19.05
N PRO A 410 12.01 -4.36 -19.49
CA PRO A 410 11.57 -5.73 -19.32
C PRO A 410 12.37 -6.68 -20.20
N PRO A 411 12.81 -7.84 -19.70
CA PRO A 411 13.55 -8.81 -20.52
C PRO A 411 12.75 -9.23 -21.74
N ARG A 412 13.31 -9.04 -22.92
CA ARG A 412 12.70 -9.44 -24.20
C ARG A 412 12.56 -10.97 -24.39
N GLN A 413 13.14 -11.76 -23.48
CA GLN A 413 13.22 -13.22 -23.54
C GLN A 413 11.99 -14.01 -23.04
N TYR A 414 10.85 -13.37 -22.80
CA TYR A 414 9.64 -14.14 -22.49
C TYR A 414 9.17 -15.04 -23.64
N LEU A 415 9.48 -14.68 -24.90
CA LEU A 415 9.31 -15.54 -26.07
C LEU A 415 10.07 -16.88 -25.94
N PHE A 416 11.25 -16.88 -25.32
CA PHE A 416 12.01 -18.10 -25.03
C PHE A 416 11.33 -18.99 -23.97
N LEU A 417 10.66 -18.39 -22.98
CA LEU A 417 9.88 -19.16 -22.00
C LEU A 417 8.66 -19.83 -22.64
N ASP A 418 8.07 -19.22 -23.65
CA ASP A 418 6.93 -19.79 -24.38
C ASP A 418 7.39 -20.97 -25.24
N GLN A 419 8.54 -20.86 -25.90
CA GLN A 419 9.17 -21.98 -26.59
C GLN A 419 9.53 -23.13 -25.64
N LYS A 420 10.16 -22.84 -24.48
CA LYS A 420 10.41 -23.85 -23.43
C LYS A 420 9.12 -24.52 -22.93
N ARG A 421 8.02 -23.76 -22.79
CA ARG A 421 6.70 -24.31 -22.41
C ARG A 421 6.15 -25.23 -23.48
N LYS A 422 6.23 -24.83 -24.77
CA LYS A 422 5.82 -25.64 -25.92
C LYS A 422 6.63 -26.94 -25.96
N MET A 423 7.95 -26.83 -25.81
CA MET A 423 8.84 -28.02 -25.76
C MET A 423 8.53 -28.91 -24.53
N GLY A 424 8.26 -28.33 -23.35
CA GLY A 424 7.90 -29.08 -22.16
C GLY A 424 6.52 -29.73 -22.25
N LEU A 425 5.58 -29.12 -22.96
CA LEU A 425 4.29 -29.70 -23.29
C LEU A 425 4.42 -30.84 -24.27
N ALA A 426 5.16 -30.64 -25.38
CA ALA A 426 5.44 -31.66 -26.36
C ALA A 426 6.10 -32.90 -25.74
N LYS A 427 7.09 -32.71 -24.85
CA LYS A 427 7.72 -33.82 -24.11
C LYS A 427 6.73 -34.57 -23.19
N ARG A 428 5.79 -33.88 -22.55
CA ARG A 428 4.76 -34.51 -21.69
C ARG A 428 3.75 -35.27 -22.55
N ILE A 429 3.30 -34.68 -23.65
CA ILE A 429 2.38 -35.34 -24.58
C ILE A 429 3.04 -36.61 -25.13
N LYS A 430 4.32 -36.52 -25.61
CA LYS A 430 5.07 -37.68 -26.07
C LYS A 430 5.14 -38.78 -25.01
N LYS A 431 5.48 -38.43 -23.78
CA LYS A 431 5.52 -39.39 -22.66
C LYS A 431 4.17 -40.04 -22.35
N GLN A 432 3.05 -39.37 -22.59
CA GLN A 432 1.72 -39.93 -22.41
C GLN A 432 1.34 -40.85 -23.59
N ILE A 433 1.67 -40.44 -24.81
CA ILE A 433 1.52 -41.27 -26.03
C ILE A 433 2.28 -42.56 -25.82
N ASP A 434 3.55 -42.49 -25.45
CA ASP A 434 4.40 -43.68 -25.23
C ASP A 434 3.89 -44.56 -24.06
N LYS A 435 3.33 -43.94 -23.00
CA LYS A 435 2.83 -44.68 -21.82
C LYS A 435 1.55 -45.47 -22.11
N PHE A 436 0.67 -44.94 -22.93
CA PHE A 436 -0.63 -45.52 -23.26
C PHE A 436 -0.68 -46.16 -24.63
N ASP A 437 0.46 -46.27 -25.28
CA ASP A 437 0.61 -46.84 -26.67
C ASP A 437 -0.42 -46.26 -27.67
N LEU A 438 -0.62 -44.92 -27.57
CA LEU A 438 -1.60 -44.23 -28.41
C LEU A 438 -1.07 -44.08 -29.82
N LYS A 439 -1.89 -44.48 -30.81
CA LYS A 439 -1.63 -44.25 -32.22
C LYS A 439 -2.15 -42.90 -32.69
N PRO A 440 -1.63 -42.33 -33.81
CA PRO A 440 -2.13 -41.06 -34.34
C PRO A 440 -3.65 -41.06 -34.61
N GLU A 441 -4.20 -42.20 -34.93
CA GLU A 441 -5.62 -42.44 -35.16
C GLU A 441 -6.46 -42.24 -33.88
N ASP A 442 -5.92 -42.65 -32.74
CA ASP A 442 -6.58 -42.46 -31.40
C ASP A 442 -6.62 -40.99 -30.99
N LEU A 443 -5.77 -40.15 -31.59
CA LEU A 443 -5.68 -38.71 -31.34
C LEU A 443 -6.44 -37.89 -32.40
N GLY A 444 -7.17 -38.54 -33.32
CA GLY A 444 -7.94 -37.87 -34.37
C GLY A 444 -7.09 -37.24 -35.48
N PHE A 445 -5.82 -37.69 -35.65
CA PHE A 445 -4.97 -37.25 -36.76
C PHE A 445 -5.13 -38.18 -37.96
N ASP A 446 -5.46 -37.65 -39.16
CA ASP A 446 -5.44 -38.40 -40.39
C ASP A 446 -4.01 -38.82 -40.77
N LYS A 447 -3.87 -39.97 -41.48
CA LYS A 447 -2.60 -40.61 -41.84
C LYS A 447 -1.64 -39.77 -42.71
N THR A 448 -1.97 -38.52 -43.04
CA THR A 448 -1.21 -37.68 -43.99
C THR A 448 -0.17 -36.74 -43.37
N LEU A 449 -0.05 -36.67 -42.04
CA LEU A 449 0.95 -35.84 -41.36
C LEU A 449 2.19 -36.67 -40.98
N ASN A 450 3.15 -36.76 -41.92
CA ASN A 450 4.52 -37.22 -41.61
C ASN A 450 5.20 -36.22 -40.68
N ILE A 451 5.21 -36.50 -39.39
CA ILE A 451 5.98 -35.71 -38.40
C ILE A 451 7.44 -36.24 -38.45
N ASN A 452 8.26 -35.63 -39.27
CA ASN A 452 9.72 -35.79 -39.19
C ASN A 452 10.22 -35.11 -37.91
N ILE A 453 10.34 -35.87 -36.84
CA ILE A 453 11.06 -35.44 -35.63
C ILE A 453 12.50 -35.92 -35.78
N GLN A 454 13.34 -35.12 -36.41
CA GLN A 454 14.79 -35.30 -36.30
C GLN A 454 15.27 -34.92 -34.90
N ASN A 455 16.16 -35.72 -34.34
CA ASN A 455 16.77 -35.79 -33.02
C ASN A 455 17.35 -34.48 -32.50
#